data_0002bb88d46226e152bdb710bc4886a6
#
_entry.id   0002bb88d46226e152bdb710bc4886a6
#
_cell.length_a   1.000
_cell.length_b   1.000
_cell.length_c   1.000
_cell.angle_alpha   90.00
_cell.angle_beta   90.00
_cell.angle_gamma   90.00
#
_symmetry.space_group_name_H-M   'P 1'
#
loop_
_entity.id
_entity.type
_entity.pdbx_description
1 polymer ?
#
loop_
_entity_poly.entity_id
_entity_poly.type
_entity_poly.pdbx_seq_one_letter_code
_entity_poly.pdbx_strand_id
1 'polypeptide(L)'
;ASGVAVVVGKDIQKLNNVRLPELVAFISEIGQPDQVTIKLENPDANKGLFACRANKNKAVSIAIATAVGKVMASTHHIKELLEAAGYSVKLITPLKGELKQKAKTDAAYFNKLTGWQKKSNADQRDAALIALWG
;
A
#
# COMPACT_ATOMS: atom_id res chain seq x y z
N ALA A 1 -1.62 8.12 -11.08
CA ALA A 1 -0.71 7.84 -9.97
C ALA A 1 -1.39 6.98 -8.91
N SER A 2 -0.63 6.19 -8.21
CA SER A 2 -1.11 5.36 -7.10
C SER A 2 -0.67 5.96 -5.77
N GLY A 3 -1.52 5.87 -4.75
CA GLY A 3 -1.14 6.21 -3.40
C GLY A 3 -0.17 5.15 -2.86
N VAL A 4 0.93 5.59 -2.28
CA VAL A 4 1.96 4.69 -1.73
C VAL A 4 2.28 5.12 -0.31
N ALA A 5 2.27 4.17 0.61
CA ALA A 5 2.68 4.39 1.99
C ALA A 5 3.86 3.50 2.33
N VAL A 6 4.86 4.08 2.97
CA VAL A 6 6.01 3.36 3.50
C VAL A 6 5.93 3.35 5.02
N VAL A 7 5.88 2.17 5.59
CA VAL A 7 5.70 1.98 7.03
C VAL A 7 6.83 1.11 7.57
N VAL A 8 7.42 1.54 8.68
CA VAL A 8 8.39 0.75 9.43
C VAL A 8 7.78 0.45 10.79
N GLY A 9 7.55 -0.83 11.08
CA GLY A 9 6.80 -1.22 12.27
C GLY A 9 5.37 -0.70 12.18
N LYS A 10 5.00 0.24 13.05
CA LYS A 10 3.69 0.91 13.04
C LYS A 10 3.78 2.39 12.70
N ASP A 11 4.96 2.86 12.28
CA ASP A 11 5.21 4.26 12.01
C ASP A 11 5.22 4.53 10.51
N ILE A 12 4.40 5.49 10.08
CA ILE A 12 4.39 5.93 8.68
C ILE A 12 5.62 6.78 8.44
N GLN A 13 6.45 6.37 7.48
CA GLN A 13 7.66 7.10 7.11
C GLN A 13 7.41 8.03 5.94
N LYS A 14 6.64 7.60 4.95
CA LYS A 14 6.35 8.37 3.75
C LYS A 14 4.94 8.11 3.26
N LEU A 15 4.31 9.14 2.73
CA LEU A 15 3.08 9.05 1.95
C LEU A 15 3.31 9.79 0.63
N ASN A 16 3.19 9.09 -0.48
CA ASN A 16 3.46 9.64 -1.81
C ASN A 16 2.40 9.21 -2.81
N ASN A 17 2.29 9.97 -3.90
CA ASN A 17 1.63 9.51 -5.10
C ASN A 17 2.71 9.21 -6.13
N VAL A 18 2.75 7.99 -6.64
CA VAL A 18 3.81 7.52 -7.53
C VAL A 18 3.19 7.01 -8.82
N ARG A 19 3.71 7.47 -9.93
CA ARG A 19 3.29 6.99 -11.25
C ARG A 19 3.86 5.61 -11.51
N LEU A 20 3.11 4.80 -12.25
CA LEU A 20 3.50 3.42 -12.53
C LEU A 20 4.93 3.29 -13.10
N PRO A 21 5.37 4.11 -14.08
CA PRO A 21 6.74 3.99 -14.59
C PRO A 21 7.83 4.26 -13.55
N GLU A 22 7.49 4.97 -12.47
CA GLU A 22 8.44 5.38 -11.43
C GLU A 22 8.39 4.47 -10.21
N LEU A 23 7.44 3.55 -10.17
CA LEU A 23 7.14 2.77 -8.96
C LEU A 23 8.29 1.86 -8.53
N VAL A 24 8.88 1.13 -9.46
CA VAL A 24 9.99 0.22 -9.16
C VAL A 24 11.21 1.00 -8.65
N ALA A 25 11.52 2.13 -9.30
CA ALA A 25 12.63 2.99 -8.87
C ALA A 25 12.37 3.57 -7.47
N PHE A 26 11.15 4.02 -7.20
CA PHE A 26 10.76 4.54 -5.89
C PHE A 26 10.98 3.49 -4.80
N ILE A 27 10.52 2.27 -5.03
CA ILE A 27 10.62 1.19 -4.05
C ILE A 27 12.08 0.75 -3.86
N SER A 28 12.87 0.69 -4.94
CA SER A 28 14.27 0.28 -4.84
C SER A 28 15.13 1.26 -4.05
N GLU A 29 14.77 2.53 -4.01
CA GLU A 29 15.44 3.52 -3.17
C GLU A 29 15.16 3.32 -1.69
N ILE A 30 14.05 2.67 -1.34
CA ILE A 30 13.65 2.48 0.05
C ILE A 30 14.34 1.26 0.66
N GLY A 31 14.46 0.17 -0.10
CA GLY A 31 15.09 -1.03 0.41
C GLY A 31 15.26 -2.11 -0.63
N GLN A 32 16.07 -3.09 -0.28
CA GLN A 32 16.30 -4.26 -1.11
C GLN A 32 15.09 -5.20 -1.09
N PRO A 33 14.92 -6.06 -2.12
CA PRO A 33 13.78 -6.97 -2.18
C PRO A 33 13.61 -7.87 -0.95
N ASP A 34 14.69 -8.27 -0.31
CA ASP A 34 14.65 -9.12 0.88
C ASP A 34 14.29 -8.35 2.16
N GLN A 35 14.29 -7.02 2.11
CA GLN A 35 14.01 -6.15 3.25
C GLN A 35 12.59 -5.57 3.22
N VAL A 36 11.89 -5.69 2.09
CA VAL A 36 10.63 -5.00 1.84
C VAL A 36 9.51 -6.01 1.57
N THR A 37 8.39 -5.81 2.25
CA THR A 37 7.13 -6.50 1.95
C THR A 37 6.21 -5.52 1.24
N ILE A 38 5.68 -5.88 0.08
CA ILE A 38 4.76 -5.04 -0.66
C ILE A 38 3.33 -5.54 -0.46
N LYS A 39 2.45 -4.64 -0.06
CA LYS A 39 1.02 -4.89 0.06
C LYS A 39 0.31 -4.12 -1.03
N LEU A 40 -0.32 -4.82 -1.94
CA LEU A 40 -1.02 -4.22 -3.07
C LEU A 40 -2.51 -4.42 -2.88
N GLU A 41 -3.28 -3.33 -2.93
CA GLU A 41 -4.72 -3.41 -2.85
C GLU A 41 -5.28 -4.18 -4.05
N ASN A 42 -6.08 -5.19 -3.75
CA ASN A 42 -6.78 -5.95 -4.77
C ASN A 42 -8.19 -5.38 -4.95
N PRO A 43 -8.50 -4.74 -6.08
CA PRO A 43 -9.81 -4.17 -6.31
C PRO A 43 -10.93 -5.23 -6.43
N ASP A 44 -10.56 -6.48 -6.70
CA ASP A 44 -11.51 -7.60 -6.74
C ASP A 44 -11.52 -8.32 -5.39
N ALA A 45 -12.34 -7.80 -4.48
CA ALA A 45 -12.44 -8.31 -3.11
C ALA A 45 -12.87 -9.78 -3.01
N ASN A 46 -13.49 -10.32 -4.05
CA ASN A 46 -14.03 -11.68 -4.02
C ASN A 46 -13.01 -12.74 -4.42
N LYS A 47 -11.84 -12.34 -4.92
CA LYS A 47 -10.80 -13.26 -5.39
C LYS A 47 -9.49 -13.15 -4.61
N GLY A 48 -9.49 -12.47 -3.50
CA GLY A 48 -8.29 -12.25 -2.68
C GLY A 48 -7.87 -13.46 -1.87
N LEU A 49 -8.00 -14.66 -2.41
CA LEU A 49 -7.82 -15.88 -1.65
C LEU A 49 -6.38 -16.38 -1.57
N PHE A 50 -5.50 -15.83 -2.37
CA PHE A 50 -4.11 -16.29 -2.41
C PHE A 50 -3.19 -15.24 -1.83
N ALA A 51 -3.29 -15.07 -0.52
CA ALA A 51 -2.28 -14.33 0.20
C ALA A 51 -0.96 -15.11 0.09
N CYS A 52 -0.01 -14.57 -0.64
CA CYS A 52 1.36 -14.98 -0.44
C CYS A 52 1.66 -14.79 1.04
N ARG A 53 2.14 -15.81 1.71
CA ARG A 53 2.48 -15.69 3.13
C ARG A 53 3.51 -14.57 3.26
N ALA A 54 3.10 -13.49 3.90
CA ALA A 54 4.01 -12.41 4.20
C ALA A 54 5.15 -12.97 5.05
N ASN A 55 6.37 -12.72 4.63
CA ASN A 55 7.51 -13.03 5.45
C ASN A 55 7.49 -12.07 6.64
N LYS A 56 7.14 -12.61 7.81
CA LYS A 56 6.97 -11.83 9.05
C LYS A 56 8.24 -11.12 9.52
N ASN A 57 9.38 -11.44 8.92
CA ASN A 57 10.67 -10.88 9.33
C ASN A 57 11.07 -9.63 8.55
N LYS A 58 10.25 -9.15 7.62
CA LYS A 58 10.57 -7.95 6.85
C LYS A 58 10.14 -6.71 7.63
N ALA A 59 11.10 -5.84 7.91
CA ALA A 59 10.90 -4.66 8.75
C ALA A 59 10.13 -3.54 8.04
N VAL A 60 10.19 -3.47 6.71
CA VAL A 60 9.58 -2.40 5.93
C VAL A 60 8.40 -2.94 5.12
N SER A 61 7.26 -2.31 5.28
CA SER A 61 6.06 -2.59 4.49
C SER A 61 5.75 -1.41 3.59
N ILE A 62 5.52 -1.68 2.32
CA ILE A 62 5.09 -0.69 1.35
C ILE A 62 3.72 -1.10 0.85
N ALA A 63 2.73 -0.25 1.07
CA ALA A 63 1.39 -0.48 0.55
C ALA A 63 1.11 0.43 -0.63
N ILE A 64 0.45 -0.12 -1.62
CA ILE A 64 0.06 0.57 -2.84
C ILE A 64 -1.45 0.48 -2.96
N ALA A 65 -2.12 1.61 -2.93
CA ALA A 65 -3.54 1.70 -3.17
C ALA A 65 -3.79 2.18 -4.60
N THR A 66 -4.57 1.42 -5.34
CA THR A 66 -4.94 1.80 -6.69
C THR A 66 -6.03 2.86 -6.66
N ALA A 67 -5.95 3.83 -7.56
CA ALA A 67 -6.95 4.87 -7.67
C ALA A 67 -8.32 4.26 -8.06
N VAL A 68 -9.38 4.90 -7.58
CA VAL A 68 -10.74 4.49 -7.91
C VAL A 68 -10.92 4.44 -9.44
N GLY A 69 -11.50 3.36 -9.93
CA GLY A 69 -11.74 3.17 -11.36
C GLY A 69 -10.65 2.46 -12.13
N LYS A 70 -9.53 2.13 -11.48
CA LYS A 70 -8.51 1.30 -12.13
C LYS A 70 -9.01 -0.13 -12.25
N VAL A 71 -8.83 -0.72 -13.42
CA VAL A 71 -9.22 -2.09 -13.69
C VAL A 71 -8.22 -3.08 -13.10
N MET A 72 -8.69 -4.30 -12.88
CA MET A 72 -7.89 -5.39 -12.33
C MET A 72 -6.60 -5.64 -13.10
N ALA A 73 -6.61 -5.43 -14.43
CA ALA A 73 -5.43 -5.58 -15.28
C ALA A 73 -4.26 -4.70 -14.81
N SER A 74 -4.54 -3.48 -14.34
CA SER A 74 -3.50 -2.59 -13.82
C SER A 74 -2.88 -3.14 -12.54
N THR A 75 -3.69 -3.71 -11.66
CA THR A 75 -3.21 -4.34 -10.42
C THR A 75 -2.28 -5.51 -10.73
N HIS A 76 -2.68 -6.38 -11.64
CA HIS A 76 -1.85 -7.52 -12.06
C HIS A 76 -0.56 -7.06 -12.72
N HIS A 77 -0.62 -6.00 -13.51
CA HIS A 77 0.56 -5.44 -14.15
C HIS A 77 1.58 -4.90 -13.12
N ILE A 78 1.09 -4.17 -12.12
CA ILE A 78 1.93 -3.70 -11.02
C ILE A 78 2.57 -4.87 -10.30
N LYS A 79 1.78 -5.90 -9.99
CA LYS A 79 2.28 -7.10 -9.31
C LYS A 79 3.39 -7.77 -10.12
N GLU A 80 3.19 -7.97 -11.42
CA GLU A 80 4.19 -8.57 -12.29
C GLU A 80 5.48 -7.76 -12.35
N LEU A 81 5.38 -6.43 -12.47
CA LEU A 81 6.55 -5.55 -12.50
C LEU A 81 7.36 -5.67 -11.21
N LEU A 82 6.71 -5.67 -10.07
CA LEU A 82 7.38 -5.73 -8.78
C LEU A 82 7.98 -7.11 -8.52
N GLU A 83 7.28 -8.17 -8.88
CA GLU A 83 7.80 -9.53 -8.74
C GLU A 83 8.97 -9.78 -9.68
N ALA A 84 8.94 -9.23 -10.89
CA ALA A 84 10.07 -9.29 -11.82
C ALA A 84 11.31 -8.58 -11.28
N ALA A 85 11.12 -7.55 -10.46
CA ALA A 85 12.21 -6.85 -9.78
C ALA A 85 12.68 -7.58 -8.51
N GLY A 86 12.08 -8.71 -8.16
CA GLY A 86 12.49 -9.53 -7.03
C GLY A 86 11.69 -9.31 -5.74
N TYR A 87 10.69 -8.44 -5.75
CA TYR A 87 9.90 -8.16 -4.56
C TYR A 87 8.79 -9.20 -4.35
N SER A 88 8.48 -9.48 -3.09
CA SER A 88 7.31 -10.26 -2.72
C SER A 88 6.11 -9.34 -2.63
N VAL A 89 5.05 -9.66 -3.37
CA VAL A 89 3.83 -8.84 -3.41
C VAL A 89 2.67 -9.64 -2.83
N LYS A 90 2.05 -9.08 -1.79
CA LYS A 90 0.86 -9.64 -1.17
C LYS A 90 -0.36 -8.83 -1.61
N LEU A 91 -1.35 -9.51 -2.19
CA LEU A 91 -2.62 -8.88 -2.53
C LEU A 91 -3.48 -8.76 -1.27
N ILE A 92 -3.95 -7.56 -0.99
CA ILE A 92 -4.74 -7.26 0.20
C ILE A 92 -6.17 -6.93 -0.23
N THR A 93 -7.14 -7.62 0.36
CA THR A 93 -8.55 -7.25 0.20
C THR A 93 -8.76 -5.85 0.76
N PRO A 94 -9.49 -4.97 0.03
CA PRO A 94 -9.78 -3.64 0.55
C PRO A 94 -10.40 -3.68 1.93
N LEU A 95 -9.88 -2.87 2.84
CA LEU A 95 -10.40 -2.77 4.20
C LEU A 95 -11.80 -2.17 4.16
N LYS A 96 -12.69 -2.70 4.96
CA LYS A 96 -14.10 -2.27 5.05
C LYS A 96 -14.44 -1.80 6.45
N GLY A 97 -15.50 -1.01 6.56
CA GLY A 97 -16.01 -0.54 7.83
C GLY A 97 -16.04 0.99 7.93
N GLU A 98 -16.83 1.48 8.88
CA GLU A 98 -17.05 2.92 9.06
C GLU A 98 -15.79 3.66 9.51
N LEU A 99 -15.01 3.06 10.40
CA LEU A 99 -13.79 3.67 10.90
C LEU A 99 -12.73 3.80 9.79
N LYS A 100 -12.64 2.79 8.92
CA LYS A 100 -11.75 2.85 7.76
C LYS A 100 -12.18 3.95 6.81
N GLN A 101 -13.46 4.04 6.52
CA GLN A 101 -13.99 5.07 5.63
C GLN A 101 -13.77 6.46 6.22
N LYS A 102 -13.99 6.63 7.52
CA LYS A 102 -13.73 7.88 8.21
C LYS A 102 -12.25 8.27 8.15
N ALA A 103 -11.35 7.31 8.41
CA ALA A 103 -9.92 7.57 8.35
C ALA A 103 -9.46 7.94 6.93
N LYS A 104 -10.06 7.35 5.91
CA LYS A 104 -9.75 7.68 4.51
C LYS A 104 -10.22 9.08 4.12
N THR A 105 -11.40 9.49 4.54
CA THR A 105 -12.04 10.74 4.11
C THR A 105 -11.76 11.93 5.00
N ASP A 106 -11.39 11.70 6.26
CA ASP A 106 -11.14 12.75 7.25
C ASP A 106 -9.65 12.75 7.62
N ALA A 107 -8.92 13.73 7.09
CA ALA A 107 -7.48 13.84 7.33
C ALA A 107 -7.15 14.09 8.81
N ALA A 108 -7.98 14.85 9.53
CA ALA A 108 -7.76 15.11 10.95
C ALA A 108 -7.90 13.82 11.77
N TYR A 109 -8.91 13.02 11.49
CA TYR A 109 -9.09 11.72 12.14
C TYR A 109 -7.94 10.76 11.81
N PHE A 110 -7.52 10.73 10.55
CA PHE A 110 -6.37 9.93 10.11
C PHE A 110 -5.11 10.32 10.88
N ASN A 111 -4.84 11.61 10.99
CA ASN A 111 -3.66 12.10 11.71
C ASN A 111 -3.70 11.71 13.18
N LYS A 112 -4.86 11.81 13.80
CA LYS A 112 -5.04 11.39 15.20
C LYS A 112 -4.82 9.89 15.38
N LEU A 113 -5.33 9.09 14.44
CA LEU A 113 -5.24 7.64 14.51
C LEU A 113 -3.81 7.12 14.28
N THR A 114 -3.08 7.73 13.34
CA THR A 114 -1.78 7.22 12.88
C THR A 114 -0.59 8.00 13.41
N GLY A 115 -0.79 9.19 13.93
CA GLY A 115 0.29 10.10 14.31
C GLY A 115 0.92 10.86 13.15
N TRP A 116 0.40 10.73 11.95
CA TRP A 116 0.88 11.47 10.79
C TRP A 116 0.56 12.95 10.94
N GLN A 117 1.54 13.82 10.66
CA GLN A 117 1.41 15.25 10.93
C GLN A 117 1.43 16.13 9.69
N LYS A 118 1.56 15.52 8.52
CA LYS A 118 1.65 16.25 7.25
C LYS A 118 0.37 16.11 6.45
N LYS A 119 0.30 16.82 5.32
CA LYS A 119 -0.82 16.70 4.41
C LYS A 119 -0.85 15.31 3.76
N SER A 120 -2.04 14.87 3.42
CA SER A 120 -2.25 13.60 2.72
C SER A 120 -3.52 13.67 1.89
N ASN A 121 -3.59 12.86 0.84
CA ASN A 121 -4.83 12.69 0.08
C ASN A 121 -5.47 11.33 0.40
N ALA A 122 -6.67 11.08 -0.14
CA ALA A 122 -7.42 9.87 0.16
C ALA A 122 -6.68 8.60 -0.26
N ASP A 123 -6.02 8.60 -1.40
CA ASP A 123 -5.27 7.43 -1.88
C ASP A 123 -4.07 7.12 -0.99
N GLN A 124 -3.38 8.15 -0.52
CA GLN A 124 -2.26 8.00 0.42
C GLN A 124 -2.74 7.45 1.76
N ARG A 125 -3.85 7.96 2.27
CA ARG A 125 -4.44 7.48 3.53
C ARG A 125 -4.89 6.03 3.41
N ASP A 126 -5.49 5.67 2.28
CA ASP A 126 -5.90 4.30 2.02
C ASP A 126 -4.69 3.35 1.99
N ALA A 127 -3.62 3.74 1.32
CA ALA A 127 -2.38 2.98 1.30
C ALA A 127 -1.80 2.81 2.71
N ALA A 128 -1.80 3.86 3.52
CA ALA A 128 -1.32 3.78 4.90
C ALA A 128 -2.14 2.82 5.75
N LEU A 129 -3.47 2.83 5.59
CA LEU A 129 -4.34 1.90 6.33
C LEU A 129 -4.07 0.45 5.93
N ILE A 130 -3.84 0.19 4.65
CA ILE A 130 -3.45 -1.14 4.17
C ILE A 130 -2.10 -1.56 4.74
N ALA A 131 -1.13 -0.66 4.77
CA ALA A 131 0.19 -0.96 5.31
C ALA A 131 0.14 -1.31 6.79
N LEU A 132 -0.69 -0.61 7.56
CA LEU A 132 -0.77 -0.76 9.01
C LEU A 132 -1.66 -1.93 9.43
N TRP A 133 -2.78 -2.15 8.75
CA TRP A 133 -3.79 -3.12 9.17
C TRP A 133 -4.20 -4.14 8.11
N GLY A 134 -3.68 -4.02 6.92
CA GLY A 134 -3.94 -4.97 5.83
C GLY A 134 -3.27 -6.33 5.97
#